data_8635105e8b24c780ac63bd6447722a0d
#
_entry.id   8635105e8b24c780ac63bd6447722a0d
#
_cell.length_a   1.000
_cell.length_b   1.000
_cell.length_c   1.000
_cell.angle_alpha   90.00
_cell.angle_beta   90.00
_cell.angle_gamma   90.00
#
_symmetry.space_group_name_H-M   'P 1'
#
loop_
_entity.id
_entity.type
_entity.pdbx_description
1 polymer ?
#
loop_
_entity_poly.entity_id
_entity_poly.type
_entity_poly.pdbx_seq_one_letter_code
_entity_poly.pdbx_strand_id
1 'polypeptide(L)'
;MAEHNFFVFGAGYTKSIFDSAPLNNQLVNALLDLNPSSLLKTLSDKYATQDIELLLTKLDIDIQQGQDSSEIRNEINREIAEYFQRFRFKPDILEDKKWLKKFAFNSFRKNDVILNLNYECFLEGLLDYLGVWNPNKGYGNGIINNILIDDSCTNVNNIQILKIHGSENFTLQPYINNSESGTVSFEFNESIFPKSAASCFLGPRSIPRLAVKQKAKPYIIAPSYVKIPVVGIGYLMIDAIEAVKASNKMIIIGCSLRPEDSFLWLLLTTFLKGPNCKNRKYIIITPEANSLGKRIRQYWGVNVNNRLIEIPSKLENAIDELCTLLEQ
;
A
#
# COMPACT_ATOMS: atom_id res chain seq x y z
N MET A 1 7.40 -26.27 -5.89
CA MET A 1 7.05 -25.12 -5.04
C MET A 1 5.74 -24.60 -5.57
N ALA A 2 4.76 -24.27 -4.71
CA ALA A 2 3.51 -23.70 -5.17
C ALA A 2 3.81 -22.37 -5.89
N GLU A 3 3.25 -22.20 -7.09
CA GLU A 3 3.38 -20.97 -7.84
C GLU A 3 2.56 -19.88 -7.12
N HIS A 4 3.18 -18.76 -6.82
CA HIS A 4 2.50 -17.60 -6.27
C HIS A 4 2.89 -16.34 -7.04
N ASN A 5 2.02 -15.34 -6.98
CA ASN A 5 2.16 -14.10 -7.68
C ASN A 5 2.54 -12.98 -6.72
N PHE A 6 3.20 -11.96 -7.24
CA PHE A 6 3.49 -10.72 -6.52
C PHE A 6 2.77 -9.56 -7.20
N PHE A 7 1.85 -8.94 -6.46
CA PHE A 7 1.08 -7.80 -6.95
C PHE A 7 1.66 -6.49 -6.40
N VAL A 8 1.67 -5.45 -7.23
CA VAL A 8 2.02 -4.08 -6.83
C VAL A 8 0.89 -3.16 -7.19
N PHE A 9 0.31 -2.50 -6.19
CA PHE A 9 -0.77 -1.52 -6.38
C PHE A 9 -0.26 -0.11 -6.12
N GLY A 10 -0.50 0.79 -7.06
CA GLY A 10 -0.23 2.22 -6.91
C GLY A 10 -1.50 3.07 -7.00
N ALA A 11 -1.36 4.39 -6.91
CA ALA A 11 -2.46 5.35 -6.83
C ALA A 11 -3.47 5.25 -7.99
N GLY A 12 -3.04 4.79 -9.16
CA GLY A 12 -3.94 4.55 -10.30
C GLY A 12 -4.97 3.44 -10.06
N TYR A 13 -4.70 2.51 -9.14
CA TYR A 13 -5.70 1.52 -8.71
C TYR A 13 -6.88 2.21 -8.02
N THR A 14 -6.61 3.00 -6.99
CA THR A 14 -7.65 3.74 -6.26
C THR A 14 -8.37 4.73 -7.17
N LYS A 15 -7.62 5.38 -8.09
CA LYS A 15 -8.18 6.26 -9.13
C LYS A 15 -9.14 5.54 -10.08
N SER A 16 -8.94 4.26 -10.37
CA SER A 16 -9.87 3.47 -11.21
C SER A 16 -11.20 3.18 -10.51
N ILE A 17 -11.21 3.28 -9.18
CA ILE A 17 -12.38 3.02 -8.34
C ILE A 17 -13.08 4.34 -8.01
N PHE A 18 -12.33 5.35 -7.61
CA PHE A 18 -12.82 6.66 -7.20
C PHE A 18 -12.23 7.75 -8.11
N ASP A 19 -13.07 8.35 -8.93
CA ASP A 19 -12.63 9.44 -9.81
C ASP A 19 -12.07 10.65 -9.05
N SER A 20 -12.47 10.83 -7.79
CA SER A 20 -11.96 11.88 -6.90
C SER A 20 -10.62 11.54 -6.23
N ALA A 21 -10.13 10.28 -6.33
CA ALA A 21 -8.85 9.93 -5.73
C ALA A 21 -7.70 10.65 -6.44
N PRO A 22 -6.80 11.30 -5.69
CA PRO A 22 -5.70 12.04 -6.28
C PRO A 22 -4.57 11.11 -6.73
N LEU A 23 -3.90 11.48 -7.78
CA LEU A 23 -2.54 11.03 -8.05
C LEU A 23 -1.56 11.89 -7.25
N ASN A 24 -0.29 11.46 -7.12
CA ASN A 24 0.69 12.16 -6.27
C ASN A 24 0.82 13.66 -6.58
N ASN A 25 0.83 14.03 -7.87
CA ASN A 25 0.91 15.43 -8.31
C ASN A 25 -0.37 16.24 -8.04
N GLN A 26 -1.44 15.61 -7.61
CA GLN A 26 -2.73 16.23 -7.30
C GLN A 26 -2.99 16.28 -5.79
N LEU A 27 -2.16 15.57 -4.98
CA LEU A 27 -2.47 15.34 -3.56
C LEU A 27 -2.49 16.63 -2.74
N VAL A 28 -1.54 17.54 -2.94
CA VAL A 28 -1.53 18.84 -2.21
C VAL A 28 -2.81 19.62 -2.48
N ASN A 29 -3.21 19.78 -3.74
CA ASN A 29 -4.44 20.49 -4.08
C ASN A 29 -5.67 19.81 -3.49
N ALA A 30 -5.75 18.49 -3.57
CA ALA A 30 -6.86 17.72 -3.02
C ALA A 30 -6.98 17.85 -1.50
N LEU A 31 -5.87 17.99 -0.77
CA LEU A 31 -5.85 18.24 0.66
C LEU A 31 -6.27 19.70 0.97
N LEU A 32 -5.78 20.66 0.20
CA LEU A 32 -6.11 22.08 0.36
C LEU A 32 -7.57 22.40 0.00
N ASP A 33 -8.16 21.71 -0.94
CA ASP A 33 -9.59 21.83 -1.27
C ASP A 33 -10.49 21.46 -0.09
N LEU A 34 -10.04 20.54 0.76
CA LEU A 34 -10.76 20.16 1.97
C LEU A 34 -10.49 21.05 3.17
N ASN A 35 -9.25 21.44 3.34
CA ASN A 35 -8.80 22.28 4.44
C ASN A 35 -7.89 23.39 3.94
N PRO A 36 -8.47 24.51 3.46
CA PRO A 36 -7.69 25.64 2.94
C PRO A 36 -6.77 26.30 3.98
N SER A 37 -7.03 26.08 5.26
CA SER A 37 -6.22 26.58 6.41
C SER A 37 -5.15 25.57 6.87
N SER A 38 -4.96 24.47 6.16
CA SER A 38 -3.97 23.46 6.47
C SER A 38 -2.55 24.01 6.55
N LEU A 39 -1.72 23.39 7.41
CA LEU A 39 -0.27 23.63 7.45
C LEU A 39 0.39 23.42 6.08
N LEU A 40 -0.16 22.56 5.23
CA LEU A 40 0.31 22.34 3.86
C LEU A 40 0.27 23.62 3.02
N LYS A 41 -0.71 24.52 3.24
CA LYS A 41 -0.76 25.80 2.55
C LYS A 41 0.48 26.65 2.89
N THR A 42 0.76 26.79 4.18
CA THR A 42 1.92 27.54 4.67
C THR A 42 3.23 26.96 4.14
N LEU A 43 3.36 25.64 4.13
CA LEU A 43 4.56 24.97 3.62
C LEU A 43 4.67 25.05 2.09
N SER A 44 3.56 24.96 1.36
CA SER A 44 3.51 25.14 -0.09
C SER A 44 4.00 26.53 -0.47
N ASP A 45 3.57 27.56 0.26
CA ASP A 45 4.01 28.94 0.05
C ASP A 45 5.50 29.11 0.47
N LYS A 46 5.92 28.58 1.63
CA LYS A 46 7.30 28.60 2.12
C LYS A 46 8.29 27.99 1.11
N TYR A 47 7.94 26.86 0.55
CA TYR A 47 8.82 26.09 -0.34
C TYR A 47 8.58 26.33 -1.83
N ALA A 48 7.58 27.15 -2.18
CA ALA A 48 7.18 27.47 -3.55
C ALA A 48 6.96 26.21 -4.41
N THR A 49 6.21 25.22 -3.88
CA THR A 49 5.95 23.98 -4.58
C THR A 49 4.60 23.37 -4.18
N GLN A 50 3.93 22.73 -5.14
CA GLN A 50 2.74 21.92 -4.93
C GLN A 50 3.02 20.41 -5.15
N ASP A 51 4.26 20.05 -5.38
CA ASP A 51 4.68 18.64 -5.39
C ASP A 51 4.84 18.16 -3.95
N ILE A 52 3.99 17.22 -3.52
CA ILE A 52 3.98 16.71 -2.15
C ILE A 52 5.31 16.05 -1.76
N GLU A 53 5.97 15.35 -2.70
CA GLU A 53 7.23 14.67 -2.43
C GLU A 53 8.35 15.69 -2.18
N LEU A 54 8.41 16.72 -3.02
CA LEU A 54 9.41 17.79 -2.86
C LEU A 54 9.14 18.63 -1.62
N LEU A 55 7.86 18.95 -1.32
CA LEU A 55 7.44 19.70 -0.15
C LEU A 55 7.86 18.99 1.13
N LEU A 56 7.53 17.71 1.25
CA LEU A 56 7.84 16.93 2.44
C LEU A 56 9.34 16.64 2.56
N THR A 57 10.04 16.50 1.45
CA THR A 57 11.51 16.36 1.46
C THR A 57 12.19 17.62 2.02
N LYS A 58 11.76 18.81 1.59
CA LYS A 58 12.28 20.08 2.13
C LYS A 58 11.97 20.23 3.61
N LEU A 59 10.75 19.86 4.04
CA LEU A 59 10.39 19.84 5.46
C LEU A 59 11.27 18.86 6.25
N ASP A 60 11.47 17.65 5.76
CA ASP A 60 12.30 16.65 6.43
C ASP A 60 13.76 17.14 6.57
N ILE A 61 14.29 17.88 5.58
CA ILE A 61 15.61 18.52 5.65
C ILE A 61 15.64 19.62 6.71
N ASP A 62 14.63 20.51 6.72
CA ASP A 62 14.53 21.60 7.69
C ASP A 62 14.45 21.05 9.14
N ILE A 63 13.71 19.95 9.35
CA ILE A 63 13.66 19.26 10.64
C ILE A 63 15.03 18.73 11.04
N GLN A 64 15.77 18.10 10.13
CA GLN A 64 17.12 17.59 10.40
C GLN A 64 18.11 18.70 10.74
N GLN A 65 17.90 19.90 10.20
CA GLN A 65 18.70 21.10 10.48
C GLN A 65 18.24 21.87 11.72
N GLY A 66 17.17 21.43 12.38
CA GLY A 66 16.60 22.11 13.56
C GLY A 66 15.84 23.40 13.22
N GLN A 67 15.48 23.61 11.96
CA GLN A 67 14.73 24.78 11.47
C GLN A 67 13.20 24.61 11.60
N ASP A 68 12.72 23.37 11.66
CA ASP A 68 11.32 23.01 11.83
C ASP A 68 11.16 21.89 12.86
N SER A 69 9.91 21.67 13.30
CA SER A 69 9.60 20.65 14.31
C SER A 69 9.02 19.39 13.70
N SER A 70 9.34 18.24 14.28
CA SER A 70 8.75 16.95 13.90
C SER A 70 7.23 16.90 14.15
N GLU A 71 6.68 17.81 14.94
CA GLU A 71 5.25 17.91 15.22
C GLU A 71 4.48 18.38 13.99
N ILE A 72 5.04 19.30 13.21
CA ILE A 72 4.48 19.73 11.93
C ILE A 72 4.37 18.54 10.97
N ARG A 73 5.41 17.73 10.92
CA ARG A 73 5.42 16.51 10.10
C ARG A 73 4.34 15.50 10.51
N ASN A 74 4.17 15.33 11.82
CA ASN A 74 3.12 14.45 12.37
C ASN A 74 1.71 14.97 12.08
N GLU A 75 1.51 16.28 12.10
CA GLU A 75 0.22 16.91 11.77
C GLU A 75 -0.14 16.67 10.30
N ILE A 76 0.82 16.88 9.39
CA ILE A 76 0.60 16.61 7.97
C ILE A 76 0.31 15.12 7.72
N ASN A 77 1.02 14.22 8.39
CA ASN A 77 0.74 12.78 8.29
C ASN A 77 -0.70 12.47 8.75
N ARG A 78 -1.20 13.18 9.77
CA ARG A 78 -2.58 13.04 10.22
C ARG A 78 -3.57 13.54 9.18
N GLU A 79 -3.35 14.73 8.60
CA GLU A 79 -4.19 15.26 7.52
C GLU A 79 -4.24 14.31 6.32
N ILE A 80 -3.10 13.73 5.93
CA ILE A 80 -3.04 12.72 4.86
C ILE A 80 -3.84 11.48 5.25
N ALA A 81 -3.65 10.94 6.47
CA ALA A 81 -4.38 9.76 6.93
C ALA A 81 -5.90 10.00 6.92
N GLU A 82 -6.35 11.12 7.47
CA GLU A 82 -7.77 11.50 7.52
C GLU A 82 -8.37 11.69 6.11
N TYR A 83 -7.57 12.27 5.20
CA TYR A 83 -7.99 12.40 3.81
C TYR A 83 -8.28 11.04 3.17
N PHE A 84 -7.40 10.05 3.35
CA PHE A 84 -7.52 8.75 2.71
C PHE A 84 -8.61 7.85 3.31
N GLN A 85 -9.10 8.11 4.53
CA GLN A 85 -10.25 7.41 5.12
C GLN A 85 -11.52 7.46 4.26
N ARG A 86 -11.68 8.50 3.44
CA ARG A 86 -12.82 8.65 2.51
C ARG A 86 -12.87 7.61 1.41
N PHE A 87 -11.75 6.95 1.14
CA PHE A 87 -11.62 5.91 0.13
C PHE A 87 -11.66 4.50 0.73
N ARG A 88 -12.16 4.33 1.95
CA ARG A 88 -12.43 3.03 2.54
C ARG A 88 -13.50 2.30 1.76
N PHE A 89 -13.43 0.97 1.76
CA PHE A 89 -14.41 0.13 1.13
C PHE A 89 -15.79 0.29 1.80
N LYS A 90 -16.82 0.36 0.96
CA LYS A 90 -18.23 0.29 1.36
C LYS A 90 -18.94 -0.73 0.49
N PRO A 91 -19.81 -1.60 1.04
CA PRO A 91 -20.44 -2.68 0.27
C PRO A 91 -21.28 -2.23 -0.94
N ASP A 92 -21.89 -1.05 -0.87
CA ASP A 92 -22.70 -0.45 -1.95
C ASP A 92 -21.92 -0.24 -3.25
N ILE A 93 -20.61 -0.03 -3.17
CA ILE A 93 -19.75 0.13 -4.36
C ILE A 93 -19.76 -1.12 -5.26
N LEU A 94 -20.09 -2.28 -4.72
CA LEU A 94 -20.16 -3.53 -5.49
C LEU A 94 -21.37 -3.61 -6.42
N GLU A 95 -22.37 -2.78 -6.21
CA GLU A 95 -23.54 -2.65 -7.11
C GLU A 95 -23.14 -1.87 -8.35
N ASP A 96 -22.40 -0.78 -8.18
CA ASP A 96 -21.93 0.08 -9.28
C ASP A 96 -20.74 -0.54 -10.03
N LYS A 97 -19.82 -1.16 -9.29
CA LYS A 97 -18.57 -1.71 -9.83
C LYS A 97 -18.51 -3.23 -9.66
N LYS A 98 -19.37 -3.93 -10.41
CA LYS A 98 -19.50 -5.41 -10.36
C LYS A 98 -18.19 -6.15 -10.66
N TRP A 99 -17.31 -5.53 -11.42
CA TRP A 99 -16.00 -6.05 -11.76
C TRP A 99 -15.10 -6.29 -10.55
N LEU A 100 -15.30 -5.54 -9.43
CA LEU A 100 -14.53 -5.71 -8.19
C LEU A 100 -14.68 -7.12 -7.60
N LYS A 101 -15.88 -7.71 -7.65
CA LYS A 101 -16.11 -9.10 -7.21
C LYS A 101 -15.30 -10.08 -8.06
N LYS A 102 -15.38 -9.91 -9.39
CA LYS A 102 -14.64 -10.77 -10.32
C LYS A 102 -13.13 -10.64 -10.09
N PHE A 103 -12.65 -9.42 -9.95
CA PHE A 103 -11.25 -9.13 -9.63
C PHE A 103 -10.82 -9.85 -8.33
N ALA A 104 -11.55 -9.66 -7.23
CA ALA A 104 -11.19 -10.22 -5.92
C ALA A 104 -11.15 -11.76 -5.93
N PHE A 105 -12.12 -12.42 -6.57
CA PHE A 105 -12.19 -13.88 -6.56
C PHE A 105 -11.27 -14.56 -7.57
N ASN A 106 -10.99 -13.90 -8.71
CA ASN A 106 -10.29 -14.57 -9.81
C ASN A 106 -8.82 -14.16 -9.94
N SER A 107 -8.40 -13.05 -9.33
CA SER A 107 -7.01 -12.59 -9.47
C SER A 107 -6.07 -13.15 -8.41
N PHE A 108 -6.57 -13.42 -7.21
CA PHE A 108 -5.72 -13.83 -6.10
C PHE A 108 -5.72 -15.32 -5.85
N ARG A 109 -4.55 -15.88 -5.57
CA ARG A 109 -4.32 -17.29 -5.27
C ARG A 109 -3.73 -17.46 -3.88
N LYS A 110 -3.70 -18.69 -3.41
CA LYS A 110 -3.08 -19.04 -2.12
C LYS A 110 -1.61 -18.64 -2.11
N ASN A 111 -1.17 -17.98 -1.05
CA ASN A 111 0.18 -17.46 -0.81
C ASN A 111 0.61 -16.31 -1.74
N ASP A 112 -0.29 -15.69 -2.49
CA ASP A 112 0.03 -14.46 -3.20
C ASP A 112 0.42 -13.35 -2.22
N VAL A 113 1.32 -12.48 -2.66
CA VAL A 113 1.75 -11.32 -1.87
C VAL A 113 1.40 -10.04 -2.62
N ILE A 114 0.83 -9.12 -1.90
CA ILE A 114 0.36 -7.83 -2.40
C ILE A 114 1.20 -6.72 -1.76
N LEU A 115 1.95 -6.00 -2.56
CA LEU A 115 2.58 -4.75 -2.16
C LEU A 115 1.62 -3.61 -2.47
N ASN A 116 0.91 -3.11 -1.46
CA ASN A 116 0.00 -1.98 -1.61
C ASN A 116 0.72 -0.69 -1.19
N LEU A 117 0.99 0.19 -2.17
CA LEU A 117 1.68 1.47 -1.95
C LEU A 117 0.71 2.59 -1.54
N ASN A 118 -0.59 2.32 -1.62
CA ASN A 118 -1.63 3.28 -1.31
C ASN A 118 -1.86 3.38 0.20
N TYR A 119 -2.32 4.53 0.65
CA TYR A 119 -2.55 4.80 2.08
C TYR A 119 -3.92 4.35 2.56
N GLU A 120 -4.94 4.36 1.69
CA GLU A 120 -6.29 3.91 2.04
C GLU A 120 -6.37 2.39 2.24
N CYS A 121 -7.42 1.96 2.94
CA CYS A 121 -7.71 0.55 3.23
C CYS A 121 -8.81 -0.03 2.33
N PHE A 122 -8.94 0.44 1.08
CA PHE A 122 -9.98 -0.04 0.17
C PHE A 122 -9.81 -1.52 -0.17
N LEU A 123 -8.61 -1.90 -0.58
CA LEU A 123 -8.31 -3.27 -1.00
C LEU A 123 -8.51 -4.26 0.16
N GLU A 124 -8.04 -3.88 1.33
CA GLU A 124 -8.17 -4.65 2.57
C GLU A 124 -9.64 -4.89 2.91
N GLY A 125 -10.44 -3.82 2.91
CA GLY A 125 -11.87 -3.90 3.20
C GLY A 125 -12.66 -4.71 2.17
N LEU A 126 -12.33 -4.57 0.89
CA LEU A 126 -12.93 -5.36 -0.20
C LEU A 126 -12.64 -6.86 -0.02
N LEU A 127 -11.36 -7.21 0.19
CA LEU A 127 -10.95 -8.61 0.29
C LEU A 127 -11.43 -9.26 1.60
N ASP A 128 -11.48 -8.50 2.70
CA ASP A 128 -12.08 -8.93 3.97
C ASP A 128 -13.58 -9.19 3.82
N TYR A 129 -14.32 -8.23 3.26
CA TYR A 129 -15.77 -8.37 3.05
C TYR A 129 -16.13 -9.59 2.21
N LEU A 130 -15.36 -9.86 1.16
CA LEU A 130 -15.56 -11.01 0.29
C LEU A 130 -14.97 -12.31 0.85
N GLY A 131 -14.25 -12.26 1.98
CA GLY A 131 -13.66 -13.44 2.62
C GLY A 131 -12.45 -14.02 1.87
N VAL A 132 -11.80 -13.22 1.03
CA VAL A 132 -10.59 -13.61 0.29
C VAL A 132 -9.35 -13.46 1.16
N TRP A 133 -9.34 -12.48 2.06
CA TRP A 133 -8.26 -12.14 2.97
C TRP A 133 -8.84 -11.66 4.31
N ASN A 134 -8.07 -11.70 5.37
CA ASN A 134 -8.39 -11.04 6.64
C ASN A 134 -7.12 -10.51 7.33
N PRO A 135 -7.24 -9.58 8.29
CA PRO A 135 -6.11 -8.94 8.95
C PRO A 135 -5.33 -9.85 9.91
N ASN A 136 -5.84 -11.03 10.26
CA ASN A 136 -5.13 -11.96 11.14
C ASN A 136 -3.93 -12.54 10.41
N LYS A 137 -2.72 -12.06 10.76
CA LYS A 137 -1.46 -12.38 10.07
C LYS A 137 -1.42 -11.98 8.59
N GLY A 138 -2.38 -11.19 8.12
CA GLY A 138 -2.46 -10.76 6.73
C GLY A 138 -1.55 -9.60 6.35
N TYR A 139 -1.03 -8.84 7.32
CA TYR A 139 -0.17 -7.68 7.07
C TYR A 139 1.34 -7.98 7.05
N GLY A 140 1.76 -9.23 7.00
CA GLY A 140 3.18 -9.58 7.01
C GLY A 140 3.85 -9.41 8.37
N ASN A 141 5.17 -9.64 8.40
CA ASN A 141 5.96 -9.55 9.62
C ASN A 141 6.21 -8.08 10.00
N GLY A 142 6.32 -7.80 11.31
CA GLY A 142 6.66 -6.45 11.81
C GLY A 142 5.46 -5.54 12.04
N ILE A 143 4.25 -5.92 11.62
CA ILE A 143 3.02 -5.22 12.02
C ILE A 143 2.39 -5.99 13.17
N ILE A 144 2.24 -5.31 14.30
CA ILE A 144 1.69 -5.95 15.51
C ILE A 144 0.18 -6.04 15.38
N ASN A 145 -0.32 -7.26 15.48
CA ASN A 145 -1.72 -7.50 15.71
C ASN A 145 -2.00 -7.49 17.21
N ASN A 146 -2.56 -6.40 17.71
CA ASN A 146 -2.96 -6.26 19.11
C ASN A 146 -4.30 -6.94 19.44
N ILE A 147 -4.86 -7.69 18.49
CA ILE A 147 -6.18 -8.30 18.60
C ILE A 147 -6.00 -9.80 18.68
N LEU A 148 -6.53 -10.40 19.73
CA LEU A 148 -6.72 -11.83 19.79
C LEU A 148 -7.93 -12.18 18.90
N ILE A 149 -7.65 -12.37 17.63
CA ILE A 149 -8.64 -12.90 16.69
C ILE A 149 -8.71 -14.41 16.95
N ASP A 150 -9.91 -14.93 17.11
CA ASP A 150 -10.15 -16.36 17.23
C ASP A 150 -9.48 -17.10 16.06
N ASP A 151 -8.78 -18.20 16.35
CA ASP A 151 -8.11 -19.03 15.33
C ASP A 151 -9.08 -19.57 14.26
N SER A 152 -10.40 -19.53 14.52
CA SER A 152 -11.43 -19.82 13.52
C SER A 152 -11.45 -18.80 12.36
N CYS A 153 -10.93 -17.58 12.56
CA CYS A 153 -10.79 -16.54 11.55
C CYS A 153 -9.43 -16.62 10.83
N THR A 154 -8.99 -17.82 10.44
CA THR A 154 -7.72 -18.00 9.74
C THR A 154 -7.75 -17.36 8.35
N ASN A 155 -6.65 -16.79 7.92
CA ASN A 155 -6.46 -16.33 6.53
C ASN A 155 -6.35 -17.55 5.61
N VAL A 156 -7.50 -18.03 5.13
CA VAL A 156 -7.62 -19.30 4.38
C VAL A 156 -6.68 -19.35 3.18
N ASN A 157 -6.49 -18.22 2.51
CA ASN A 157 -5.63 -18.14 1.33
C ASN A 157 -4.18 -17.79 1.65
N ASN A 158 -3.86 -17.51 2.92
CA ASN A 158 -2.51 -17.08 3.34
C ASN A 158 -1.92 -15.95 2.46
N ILE A 159 -2.80 -15.05 1.98
CA ILE A 159 -2.40 -13.85 1.23
C ILE A 159 -1.82 -12.86 2.22
N GLN A 160 -0.74 -12.18 1.83
CA GLN A 160 -0.17 -11.09 2.61
C GLN A 160 -0.33 -9.75 1.89
N ILE A 161 -0.69 -8.71 2.63
CA ILE A 161 -0.71 -7.32 2.15
C ILE A 161 0.39 -6.55 2.86
N LEU A 162 1.38 -6.09 2.10
CA LEU A 162 2.53 -5.34 2.59
C LEU A 162 2.35 -3.86 2.25
N LYS A 163 2.31 -2.99 3.27
CA LYS A 163 2.14 -1.52 3.12
C LYS A 163 3.41 -0.81 3.59
N ILE A 164 4.42 -0.81 2.75
CA ILE A 164 5.74 -0.23 3.08
C ILE A 164 5.73 1.29 3.19
N HIS A 165 4.74 1.97 2.65
CA HIS A 165 4.53 3.40 2.81
C HIS A 165 3.64 3.75 4.02
N GLY A 166 3.31 2.77 4.86
CA GLY A 166 2.35 2.95 5.93
C GLY A 166 0.91 2.90 5.42
N SER A 167 -0.03 3.28 6.27
CA SER A 167 -1.46 3.20 5.97
C SER A 167 -2.25 4.18 6.87
N GLU A 168 -3.42 4.59 6.41
CA GLU A 168 -4.31 5.47 7.19
C GLU A 168 -4.77 4.82 8.51
N ASN A 169 -4.73 3.49 8.59
CA ASN A 169 -5.04 2.73 9.79
C ASN A 169 -3.81 2.28 10.59
N PHE A 170 -2.60 2.64 10.15
CA PHE A 170 -1.39 2.30 10.89
C PHE A 170 -1.07 3.35 11.95
N THR A 171 -0.63 2.89 13.12
CA THR A 171 -0.21 3.74 14.22
C THR A 171 1.17 3.32 14.72
N LEU A 172 2.00 4.33 14.94
CA LEU A 172 3.27 4.13 15.62
C LEU A 172 3.01 4.05 17.13
N GLN A 173 3.36 2.90 17.73
CA GLN A 173 3.25 2.74 19.16
C GLN A 173 4.38 3.52 19.86
N PRO A 174 4.08 4.24 20.95
CA PRO A 174 5.12 4.85 21.77
C PRO A 174 6.03 3.75 22.33
N TYR A 175 7.31 4.07 22.45
CA TYR A 175 8.30 3.15 23.03
C TYR A 175 7.85 2.65 24.40
N ILE A 176 7.67 1.35 24.54
CA ILE A 176 7.49 0.71 25.82
C ILE A 176 8.88 0.21 26.24
N ASN A 177 9.39 0.72 27.38
CA ASN A 177 10.64 0.28 28.00
C ASN A 177 11.94 0.51 27.22
N ASN A 178 12.24 1.76 26.81
CA ASN A 178 13.56 2.13 26.25
C ASN A 178 14.08 1.30 25.06
N SER A 179 13.24 0.52 24.40
CA SER A 179 13.64 -0.11 23.13
C SER A 179 13.55 0.92 22.01
N GLU A 180 14.65 1.17 21.31
CA GLU A 180 14.77 2.17 20.23
C GLU A 180 13.98 1.83 18.95
N SER A 181 13.29 0.72 18.90
CA SER A 181 12.53 0.27 17.75
C SER A 181 11.05 0.61 17.88
N GLY A 182 10.60 1.66 17.21
CA GLY A 182 9.18 1.95 17.05
C GLY A 182 8.46 0.78 16.38
N THR A 183 7.43 0.25 17.03
CA THR A 183 6.58 -0.79 16.47
C THR A 183 5.36 -0.18 15.82
N VAL A 184 4.90 -0.77 14.72
CA VAL A 184 3.69 -0.35 14.00
C VAL A 184 2.58 -1.32 14.32
N SER A 185 1.41 -0.80 14.69
CA SER A 185 0.18 -1.57 14.84
C SER A 185 -0.89 -1.02 13.90
N PHE A 186 -1.96 -1.75 13.69
CA PHE A 186 -3.08 -1.28 12.88
C PHE A 186 -4.36 -1.15 13.70
N GLU A 187 -5.22 -0.22 13.29
CA GLU A 187 -6.55 -0.06 13.84
C GLU A 187 -7.47 -1.13 13.26
N PHE A 188 -8.19 -1.83 14.14
CA PHE A 188 -9.14 -2.87 13.78
C PHE A 188 -10.57 -2.42 14.12
N ASN A 189 -11.36 -2.18 13.10
CA ASN A 189 -12.77 -1.82 13.25
C ASN A 189 -13.58 -2.20 12.01
N GLU A 190 -14.91 -2.16 12.12
CA GLU A 190 -15.84 -2.55 11.04
C GLU A 190 -15.78 -1.63 9.81
N SER A 191 -15.36 -0.38 9.96
CA SER A 191 -15.24 0.54 8.83
C SER A 191 -14.07 0.21 7.90
N ILE A 192 -13.13 -0.62 8.39
CA ILE A 192 -11.95 -1.07 7.64
C ILE A 192 -12.09 -2.56 7.30
N PHE A 193 -12.52 -3.37 8.27
CA PHE A 193 -12.63 -4.83 8.15
C PHE A 193 -14.07 -5.27 8.43
N PRO A 194 -15.00 -5.07 7.48
CA PRO A 194 -16.44 -5.23 7.74
C PRO A 194 -16.84 -6.66 8.11
N LYS A 195 -16.17 -7.69 7.58
CA LYS A 195 -16.45 -9.08 7.89
C LYS A 195 -15.72 -9.56 9.14
N SER A 196 -14.41 -9.34 9.21
CA SER A 196 -13.60 -9.83 10.32
C SER A 196 -13.95 -9.15 11.63
N ALA A 197 -14.23 -7.84 11.62
CA ALA A 197 -14.61 -7.12 12.82
C ALA A 197 -16.02 -7.51 13.32
N ALA A 198 -16.96 -7.78 12.41
CA ALA A 198 -18.30 -8.23 12.78
C ALA A 198 -18.32 -9.67 13.34
N SER A 199 -17.38 -10.52 12.90
CA SER A 199 -17.33 -11.94 13.31
C SER A 199 -16.41 -12.20 14.51
N CYS A 200 -15.52 -11.28 14.85
CA CYS A 200 -14.61 -11.44 15.98
C CYS A 200 -15.26 -10.96 17.26
N PHE A 201 -15.60 -11.88 18.15
CA PHE A 201 -15.86 -11.57 19.54
C PHE A 201 -14.56 -11.03 20.16
N LEU A 202 -14.56 -9.76 20.48
CA LEU A 202 -13.53 -9.18 21.37
C LEU A 202 -13.72 -9.87 22.73
N GLY A 203 -13.00 -10.96 22.97
CA GLY A 203 -13.01 -11.62 24.28
C GLY A 203 -12.59 -10.62 25.36
N PRO A 204 -12.97 -10.81 26.63
CA PRO A 204 -12.72 -9.87 27.74
C PRO A 204 -11.22 -9.64 28.05
N ARG A 205 -10.31 -10.22 27.29
CA ARG A 205 -8.86 -9.99 27.34
C ARG A 205 -8.34 -9.00 26.29
N SER A 206 -9.21 -8.21 25.67
CA SER A 206 -8.73 -7.04 24.93
C SER A 206 -7.81 -6.26 25.88
N ILE A 207 -6.54 -6.18 25.51
CA ILE A 207 -5.54 -5.37 26.23
C ILE A 207 -6.17 -4.03 26.52
N PRO A 208 -6.12 -3.58 27.79
CA PRO A 208 -6.87 -2.39 28.20
C PRO A 208 -6.56 -1.24 27.25
N ARG A 209 -7.57 -0.46 26.91
CA ARG A 209 -7.52 0.83 26.21
C ARG A 209 -6.52 1.86 26.78
N LEU A 210 -5.45 1.42 27.42
CA LEU A 210 -4.39 2.26 27.99
C LEU A 210 -3.63 3.08 26.95
N ALA A 211 -3.63 2.65 25.70
CA ALA A 211 -3.02 3.39 24.58
C ALA A 211 -3.89 4.55 24.07
N VAL A 212 -5.16 4.64 24.45
CA VAL A 212 -6.12 5.61 23.87
C VAL A 212 -5.91 7.03 24.42
N LYS A 213 -5.16 7.25 25.49
CA LYS A 213 -4.94 8.58 26.06
C LYS A 213 -3.76 9.36 25.50
N GLN A 214 -2.80 8.71 24.90
CA GLN A 214 -1.80 9.41 24.09
C GLN A 214 -2.28 9.38 22.64
N LYS A 215 -2.42 10.55 22.01
CA LYS A 215 -2.79 10.67 20.60
C LYS A 215 -1.87 9.76 19.78
N ALA A 216 -2.37 8.59 19.38
CA ALA A 216 -1.63 7.65 18.56
C ALA A 216 -1.18 8.39 17.29
N LYS A 217 0.10 8.29 16.95
CA LYS A 217 0.64 8.97 15.77
C LYS A 217 0.35 8.11 14.55
N PRO A 218 -0.38 8.62 13.55
CA PRO A 218 -0.56 7.89 12.30
C PRO A 218 0.80 7.56 11.70
N TYR A 219 0.97 6.33 11.26
CA TYR A 219 2.19 5.92 10.60
C TYR A 219 2.01 5.92 9.08
N ILE A 220 2.39 7.02 8.49
CA ILE A 220 2.47 7.22 7.05
C ILE A 220 3.89 7.65 6.72
N ILE A 221 4.55 6.91 5.84
CA ILE A 221 5.74 7.40 5.14
C ILE A 221 5.21 8.16 3.92
N ALA A 222 4.90 9.42 4.14
CA ALA A 222 4.45 10.25 3.04
C ALA A 222 5.53 10.31 1.94
N PRO A 223 5.12 10.50 0.71
CA PRO A 223 6.04 10.52 -0.42
C PRO A 223 7.08 11.64 -0.24
N SER A 224 8.28 11.26 0.15
CA SER A 224 9.47 12.09 0.31
C SER A 224 10.63 11.32 -0.31
N TYR A 225 11.62 12.04 -0.82
CA TYR A 225 12.83 11.40 -1.32
C TYR A 225 13.67 10.80 -0.19
N VAL A 226 13.50 11.29 1.05
CA VAL A 226 14.14 10.76 2.25
C VAL A 226 13.17 9.83 2.97
N LYS A 227 13.24 8.54 2.67
CA LYS A 227 12.41 7.51 3.30
C LYS A 227 13.22 6.76 4.35
N ILE A 228 13.02 7.08 5.61
CA ILE A 228 13.63 6.34 6.73
C ILE A 228 12.54 5.46 7.37
N PRO A 229 12.50 4.16 7.06
CA PRO A 229 11.51 3.27 7.62
C PRO A 229 11.84 2.96 9.10
N VAL A 230 10.81 2.84 9.94
CA VAL A 230 10.97 2.20 11.24
C VAL A 230 11.17 0.69 11.09
N VAL A 231 11.65 0.05 12.16
CA VAL A 231 12.02 -1.39 12.14
C VAL A 231 10.90 -2.28 11.61
N GLY A 232 9.63 -2.05 12.02
CA GLY A 232 8.50 -2.85 11.54
C GLY A 232 8.32 -2.81 10.03
N ILE A 233 8.53 -1.64 9.41
CA ILE A 233 8.47 -1.49 7.94
C ILE A 233 9.70 -2.13 7.27
N GLY A 234 10.86 -2.10 7.93
CA GLY A 234 12.05 -2.83 7.47
C GLY A 234 11.76 -4.32 7.29
N TYR A 235 11.01 -4.95 8.19
CA TYR A 235 10.58 -6.35 8.04
C TYR A 235 9.65 -6.54 6.83
N LEU A 236 8.69 -5.63 6.60
CA LEU A 236 7.83 -5.71 5.40
C LEU A 236 8.63 -5.59 4.10
N MET A 237 9.69 -4.77 4.10
CA MET A 237 10.58 -4.66 2.94
C MET A 237 11.35 -5.97 2.69
N ILE A 238 11.79 -6.64 3.75
CA ILE A 238 12.42 -7.97 3.66
C ILE A 238 11.42 -8.99 3.14
N ASP A 239 10.21 -9.04 3.70
CA ASP A 239 9.13 -9.92 3.25
C ASP A 239 8.84 -9.72 1.75
N ALA A 240 8.80 -8.46 1.28
CA ALA A 240 8.59 -8.14 -0.14
C ALA A 240 9.74 -8.67 -1.03
N ILE A 241 10.99 -8.55 -0.60
CA ILE A 241 12.15 -9.07 -1.34
C ILE A 241 12.07 -10.61 -1.44
N GLU A 242 11.78 -11.29 -0.34
CA GLU A 242 11.68 -12.75 -0.34
C GLU A 242 10.50 -13.25 -1.18
N ALA A 243 9.35 -12.59 -1.09
CA ALA A 243 8.19 -12.88 -1.91
C ALA A 243 8.48 -12.72 -3.42
N VAL A 244 9.15 -11.63 -3.80
CA VAL A 244 9.55 -11.39 -5.18
C VAL A 244 10.49 -12.45 -5.70
N LYS A 245 11.47 -12.92 -4.89
CA LYS A 245 12.38 -14.00 -5.28
C LYS A 245 11.65 -15.31 -5.58
N ALA A 246 10.57 -15.56 -4.86
CA ALA A 246 9.81 -16.80 -4.96
C ALA A 246 8.67 -16.75 -5.98
N SER A 247 8.30 -15.57 -6.50
CA SER A 247 7.16 -15.38 -7.40
C SER A 247 7.48 -15.71 -8.86
N ASN A 248 6.48 -16.21 -9.59
CA ASN A 248 6.58 -16.48 -11.02
C ASN A 248 6.03 -15.34 -11.89
N LYS A 249 5.07 -14.59 -11.37
CA LYS A 249 4.48 -13.42 -12.04
C LYS A 249 4.56 -12.21 -11.12
N MET A 250 4.88 -11.05 -11.70
CA MET A 250 4.79 -9.75 -11.05
C MET A 250 3.76 -8.92 -11.79
N ILE A 251 2.70 -8.53 -11.09
CA ILE A 251 1.56 -7.80 -11.63
C ILE A 251 1.57 -6.39 -11.07
N ILE A 252 1.72 -5.39 -11.92
CA ILE A 252 1.81 -3.97 -11.55
C ILE A 252 0.54 -3.27 -12.00
N ILE A 253 -0.24 -2.77 -11.07
CA ILE A 253 -1.56 -2.18 -11.30
C ILE A 253 -1.57 -0.72 -10.84
N GLY A 254 -1.82 0.20 -11.77
CA GLY A 254 -1.97 1.62 -11.47
C GLY A 254 -0.76 2.27 -10.80
N CYS A 255 0.44 1.74 -11.02
CA CYS A 255 1.69 2.27 -10.48
C CYS A 255 2.53 2.87 -11.60
N SER A 256 3.02 4.10 -11.39
CA SER A 256 3.84 4.83 -12.37
C SER A 256 5.32 4.41 -12.38
N LEU A 257 5.76 3.60 -11.43
CA LEU A 257 7.18 3.20 -11.27
C LEU A 257 8.12 4.41 -11.34
N ARG A 258 7.93 5.36 -10.45
CA ARG A 258 8.73 6.58 -10.42
C ARG A 258 10.21 6.27 -10.22
N PRO A 259 11.13 7.00 -10.87
CA PRO A 259 12.57 6.80 -10.67
C PRO A 259 13.01 6.94 -9.21
N GLU A 260 12.30 7.77 -8.43
CA GLU A 260 12.56 8.07 -7.03
C GLU A 260 12.20 6.91 -6.11
N ASP A 261 11.37 5.95 -6.56
CA ASP A 261 11.02 4.78 -5.77
C ASP A 261 12.05 3.66 -5.93
N SER A 262 13.24 3.90 -5.37
CA SER A 262 14.39 3.00 -5.45
C SER A 262 14.09 1.58 -4.96
N PHE A 263 13.19 1.44 -3.98
CA PHE A 263 12.82 0.12 -3.47
C PHE A 263 12.00 -0.68 -4.49
N LEU A 264 11.07 -0.04 -5.21
CA LEU A 264 10.36 -0.72 -6.31
C LEU A 264 11.32 -1.16 -7.41
N TRP A 265 12.30 -0.34 -7.75
CA TRP A 265 13.33 -0.71 -8.72
C TRP A 265 14.19 -1.86 -8.24
N LEU A 266 14.50 -1.93 -6.94
CA LEU A 266 15.17 -3.07 -6.34
C LEU A 266 14.34 -4.35 -6.48
N LEU A 267 13.04 -4.30 -6.19
CA LEU A 267 12.14 -5.45 -6.34
C LEU A 267 12.06 -5.93 -7.80
N LEU A 268 11.88 -5.00 -8.74
CA LEU A 268 11.87 -5.29 -10.18
C LEU A 268 13.18 -5.96 -10.61
N THR A 269 14.32 -5.43 -10.18
CA THR A 269 15.63 -6.00 -10.50
C THR A 269 15.80 -7.40 -9.90
N THR A 270 15.37 -7.58 -8.65
CA THR A 270 15.41 -8.87 -7.95
C THR A 270 14.57 -9.92 -8.67
N PHE A 271 13.39 -9.54 -9.14
CA PHE A 271 12.52 -10.42 -9.91
C PHE A 271 13.15 -10.83 -11.24
N LEU A 272 13.82 -9.90 -11.93
CA LEU A 272 14.43 -10.14 -13.23
C LEU A 272 15.66 -11.05 -13.19
N LYS A 273 16.50 -10.87 -12.17
CA LYS A 273 17.83 -11.49 -12.07
C LYS A 273 17.87 -12.72 -11.17
N GLY A 274 16.77 -13.07 -10.51
CA GLY A 274 16.71 -14.23 -9.61
C GLY A 274 16.85 -15.56 -10.33
N PRO A 275 17.10 -16.66 -9.62
CA PRO A 275 17.10 -18.00 -10.19
C PRO A 275 15.75 -18.26 -10.87
N ASN A 276 15.76 -18.99 -11.99
CA ASN A 276 14.57 -19.29 -12.83
C ASN A 276 13.90 -18.07 -13.48
N CYS A 277 14.56 -16.92 -13.53
CA CYS A 277 13.98 -15.68 -14.06
C CYS A 277 13.52 -15.77 -15.53
N LYS A 278 13.99 -16.74 -16.31
CA LYS A 278 13.67 -16.88 -17.74
C LYS A 278 12.18 -17.11 -18.02
N ASN A 279 11.48 -17.76 -17.09
CA ASN A 279 10.05 -18.09 -17.22
C ASN A 279 9.12 -17.09 -16.50
N ARG A 280 9.69 -16.12 -15.79
CA ARG A 280 8.90 -15.13 -15.05
C ARG A 280 8.28 -14.11 -15.99
N LYS A 281 7.01 -13.76 -15.72
CA LYS A 281 6.25 -12.78 -16.51
C LYS A 281 6.00 -11.50 -15.71
N TYR A 282 6.12 -10.35 -16.39
CA TYR A 282 5.66 -9.05 -15.90
C TYR A 282 4.37 -8.69 -16.58
N ILE A 283 3.40 -8.26 -15.80
CA ILE A 283 2.12 -7.78 -16.32
C ILE A 283 1.94 -6.36 -15.79
N ILE A 284 1.81 -5.39 -16.68
CA ILE A 284 1.60 -3.99 -16.33
C ILE A 284 0.21 -3.58 -16.79
N ILE A 285 -0.62 -3.15 -15.85
CA ILE A 285 -2.00 -2.69 -16.10
C ILE A 285 -2.10 -1.23 -15.67
N THR A 286 -2.08 -0.34 -16.62
CA THR A 286 -2.30 1.10 -16.46
C THR A 286 -2.52 1.71 -17.84
N PRO A 287 -3.22 2.83 -17.99
CA PRO A 287 -3.31 3.53 -19.27
C PRO A 287 -1.94 3.84 -19.90
N GLU A 288 -0.91 4.07 -19.06
CA GLU A 288 0.46 4.37 -19.49
C GLU A 288 1.36 3.13 -19.62
N ALA A 289 0.81 1.91 -19.70
CA ALA A 289 1.58 0.65 -19.69
C ALA A 289 2.70 0.64 -20.75
N ASN A 290 2.43 1.09 -21.96
CA ASN A 290 3.43 1.14 -23.05
C ASN A 290 4.62 2.06 -22.72
N SER A 291 4.35 3.21 -22.08
CA SER A 291 5.39 4.15 -21.64
C SER A 291 6.25 3.55 -20.53
N LEU A 292 5.61 2.86 -19.57
CA LEU A 292 6.31 2.16 -18.50
C LEU A 292 7.13 0.98 -19.03
N GLY A 293 6.57 0.21 -19.94
CA GLY A 293 7.29 -0.88 -20.58
C GLY A 293 8.52 -0.41 -21.34
N LYS A 294 8.42 0.72 -22.06
CA LYS A 294 9.57 1.36 -22.71
C LYS A 294 10.66 1.71 -21.68
N ARG A 295 10.29 2.29 -20.53
CA ARG A 295 11.23 2.63 -19.46
C ARG A 295 11.90 1.38 -18.87
N ILE A 296 11.14 0.31 -18.63
CA ILE A 296 11.69 -0.96 -18.14
C ILE A 296 12.69 -1.53 -19.13
N ARG A 297 12.38 -1.52 -20.45
CA ARG A 297 13.30 -1.99 -21.49
C ARG A 297 14.59 -1.17 -21.56
N GLN A 298 14.50 0.15 -21.36
CA GLN A 298 15.68 1.02 -21.31
C GLN A 298 16.63 0.68 -20.16
N TYR A 299 16.08 0.33 -18.99
CA TYR A 299 16.89 -0.01 -17.82
C TYR A 299 17.52 -1.41 -17.89
N TRP A 300 16.82 -2.40 -18.47
CA TRP A 300 17.28 -3.81 -18.44
C TRP A 300 17.57 -4.43 -19.79
N GLY A 301 17.29 -3.73 -20.89
CA GLY A 301 17.61 -4.18 -22.23
C GLY A 301 16.63 -5.19 -22.83
N VAL A 302 17.02 -5.78 -23.96
CA VAL A 302 16.15 -6.57 -24.87
C VAL A 302 15.63 -7.88 -24.24
N ASN A 303 16.33 -8.43 -23.24
CA ASN A 303 15.99 -9.73 -22.63
C ASN A 303 14.64 -9.73 -21.85
N VAL A 304 13.99 -8.58 -21.71
CA VAL A 304 12.70 -8.45 -21.03
C VAL A 304 11.51 -8.57 -21.99
N ASN A 305 11.72 -8.37 -23.29
CA ASN A 305 10.63 -8.24 -24.28
C ASN A 305 9.66 -9.42 -24.29
N ASN A 306 10.13 -10.65 -24.21
CA ASN A 306 9.28 -11.84 -24.25
C ASN A 306 8.58 -12.15 -22.92
N ARG A 307 8.86 -11.37 -21.87
CA ARG A 307 8.35 -11.57 -20.51
C ARG A 307 7.48 -10.43 -20.03
N LEU A 308 7.50 -9.30 -20.73
CA LEU A 308 6.76 -8.09 -20.40
C LEU A 308 5.46 -8.04 -21.19
N ILE A 309 4.34 -8.05 -20.48
CA ILE A 309 2.99 -7.93 -21.00
C ILE A 309 2.44 -6.56 -20.59
N GLU A 310 2.12 -5.74 -21.57
CA GLU A 310 1.63 -4.38 -21.38
C GLU A 310 0.15 -4.33 -21.73
N ILE A 311 -0.68 -3.97 -20.75
CA ILE A 311 -2.13 -3.79 -20.92
C ILE A 311 -2.44 -2.31 -20.72
N PRO A 312 -2.47 -1.49 -21.80
CA PRO A 312 -2.69 -0.05 -21.75
C PRO A 312 -4.17 0.27 -21.51
N SER A 313 -4.66 -0.07 -20.34
CA SER A 313 -6.06 0.03 -19.96
C SER A 313 -6.24 0.35 -18.47
N LYS A 314 -7.42 0.85 -18.11
CA LYS A 314 -7.87 0.84 -16.72
C LYS A 314 -8.12 -0.60 -16.27
N LEU A 315 -7.95 -0.87 -14.97
CA LEU A 315 -8.11 -2.23 -14.43
C LEU A 315 -9.47 -2.85 -14.76
N GLU A 316 -10.56 -2.08 -14.67
CA GLU A 316 -11.91 -2.55 -14.95
C GLU A 316 -12.07 -3.24 -16.32
N ASN A 317 -11.33 -2.76 -17.33
CA ASN A 317 -11.37 -3.28 -18.69
C ASN A 317 -10.32 -4.40 -18.93
N ALA A 318 -9.37 -4.56 -18.01
CA ALA A 318 -8.26 -5.49 -18.13
C ALA A 318 -8.46 -6.82 -17.38
N ILE A 319 -9.56 -6.95 -16.62
CA ILE A 319 -9.74 -8.07 -15.68
C ILE A 319 -9.79 -9.42 -16.39
N ASP A 320 -10.49 -9.51 -17.50
CA ASP A 320 -10.64 -10.77 -18.24
C ASP A 320 -9.30 -11.26 -18.80
N GLU A 321 -8.53 -10.32 -19.34
CA GLU A 321 -7.18 -10.59 -19.83
C GLU A 321 -6.25 -10.95 -18.68
N LEU A 322 -6.31 -10.22 -17.55
CA LEU A 322 -5.53 -10.52 -16.35
C LEU A 322 -5.83 -11.95 -15.86
N CYS A 323 -7.11 -12.31 -15.69
CA CYS A 323 -7.49 -13.64 -15.22
C CYS A 323 -6.94 -14.74 -16.15
N THR A 324 -7.03 -14.56 -17.46
CA THR A 324 -6.47 -15.49 -18.45
C THR A 324 -4.94 -15.62 -18.33
N LEU A 325 -4.24 -14.52 -18.10
CA LEU A 325 -2.79 -14.52 -17.92
C LEU A 325 -2.35 -15.16 -16.59
N LEU A 326 -3.19 -15.11 -15.57
CA LEU A 326 -2.92 -15.73 -14.27
C LEU A 326 -3.13 -17.27 -14.30
N GLU A 327 -3.91 -17.79 -15.24
CA GLU A 327 -4.15 -19.23 -15.43
C GLU A 327 -3.06 -19.92 -16.26
N GLN A 328 -2.30 -19.17 -17.05
CA GLN A 328 -1.16 -19.65 -17.86
C GLN A 328 0.11 -19.82 -17.01
#